data_bf552d171cfb911916fd2171029ef2bd
#
_entry.id   bf552d171cfb911916fd2171029ef2bd
#
_cell.length_a   1.000
_cell.length_b   1.000
_cell.length_c   1.000
_cell.angle_alpha   90.00
_cell.angle_beta   90.00
_cell.angle_gamma   90.00
#
_symmetry.space_group_name_H-M   'P 1'
#
loop_
_entity.id
_entity.type
_entity.pdbx_description
1 polymer ?
#
loop_
_entity_poly.entity_id
_entity_poly.type
_entity_poly.pdbx_seq_one_letter_code
_entity_poly.pdbx_strand_id
1 'polypeptide(L)'
;MKKQSTHGIFPKHLLRAGSLALFCALAFPLVAAAETAVPKPGESLEGSKPPKQSVSLENVDKGTGQQGAESVRFTLTEIRVEHDGIKVKDEKIAAITRKIIGKEIDAEELNGAIGNVTRYIRAHGYPAAAAYIPEQTAVGGKLLVKVEPGRLGSIHLSNESKLKDSAAQRILAGLKAGEIIRTRGLENALYNLRDLSGVQVLGVLSPGAETGTSDLTVRLLNDKKTSVILYSENYGSESAGRYRYGVQGEIRNLSGMGDRLNLGALFSNNHQHNYNISYETTVGRSASKLGIGFSRADYELGNEFKVLGAEGIANTYSIYGRTPLWNKADGSLAFTYGYDYRDIKDELTKFNVSWKKHSHVFHAGLDGIQRGPKTSVQYNATLYTGTLVPDSDMAETLATLGKTKGHFTKGTADVTAVQGLNKNFDVMLKLSGQKAANNLDSSEHIYLGGARGVRAYPQGEASGDEGILGTLELRYHTPVKGLTLSTYFDAGHVRIEKSEGGSMTLKGWGVGVSYSRPNDWFARFDYARRIGSDVNMSDDAKSRQRMWFIAGKVF
;
A
#
# COMPACT_ATOMS: atom_id res chain seq x y z
N MET A 1 -4.75 -4.47 -73.57
CA MET A 1 -5.21 -3.82 -72.38
C MET A 1 -4.65 -4.57 -71.18
N LYS A 2 -3.55 -4.06 -70.56
CA LYS A 2 -2.92 -4.65 -69.37
C LYS A 2 -3.49 -3.95 -68.13
N LYS A 3 -4.10 -4.70 -67.23
CA LYS A 3 -4.47 -4.22 -65.91
C LYS A 3 -3.20 -4.03 -65.05
N GLN A 4 -2.89 -2.80 -64.71
CA GLN A 4 -1.90 -2.49 -63.65
C GLN A 4 -2.54 -2.72 -62.29
N SER A 5 -2.00 -3.66 -61.53
CA SER A 5 -2.31 -3.86 -60.13
C SER A 5 -1.38 -2.91 -59.33
N THR A 6 -1.97 -1.92 -58.69
CA THR A 6 -1.29 -1.10 -57.68
C THR A 6 -1.13 -1.91 -56.42
N HIS A 7 0.03 -2.56 -56.24
CA HIS A 7 0.44 -3.10 -54.94
C HIS A 7 0.93 -1.95 -54.07
N GLY A 8 0.23 -1.70 -52.97
CA GLY A 8 0.59 -0.73 -51.99
C GLY A 8 1.96 -1.03 -51.37
N ILE A 9 2.83 -0.05 -51.48
CA ILE A 9 4.19 -0.05 -50.93
C ILE A 9 4.10 0.37 -49.47
N PHE A 10 3.85 -0.59 -48.58
CA PHE A 10 4.25 -0.47 -47.18
C PHE A 10 4.99 -1.75 -46.79
N PRO A 11 6.29 -1.66 -46.50
CA PRO A 11 7.05 -2.83 -46.06
C PRO A 11 6.51 -3.28 -44.68
N LYS A 12 6.18 -4.57 -44.58
CA LYS A 12 5.68 -5.22 -43.35
C LYS A 12 6.58 -4.98 -42.10
N HIS A 13 7.84 -4.61 -42.33
CA HIS A 13 8.79 -4.24 -41.27
C HIS A 13 8.52 -2.83 -40.67
N LEU A 14 7.97 -1.90 -41.46
CA LEU A 14 7.60 -0.57 -40.95
C LEU A 14 6.31 -0.61 -40.10
N LEU A 15 5.38 -1.49 -40.43
CA LEU A 15 4.19 -1.73 -39.61
C LEU A 15 4.55 -2.37 -38.28
N ARG A 16 5.53 -3.29 -38.24
CA ARG A 16 6.02 -3.89 -36.99
C ARG A 16 6.85 -2.90 -36.14
N ALA A 17 7.71 -2.11 -36.75
CA ALA A 17 8.50 -1.09 -36.05
C ALA A 17 7.62 0.09 -35.59
N GLY A 18 6.69 0.55 -36.41
CA GLY A 18 5.72 1.60 -36.08
C GLY A 18 4.77 1.19 -34.94
N SER A 19 4.29 -0.06 -34.94
CA SER A 19 3.51 -0.60 -33.82
C SER A 19 4.33 -0.66 -32.54
N LEU A 20 5.55 -1.19 -32.57
CA LEU A 20 6.40 -1.32 -31.38
C LEU A 20 6.76 0.02 -30.78
N ALA A 21 6.96 1.04 -31.60
CA ALA A 21 7.41 2.36 -31.21
C ALA A 21 6.29 3.28 -30.70
N LEU A 22 5.11 3.19 -31.32
CA LEU A 22 3.88 3.81 -30.81
C LEU A 22 3.45 3.17 -29.49
N PHE A 23 3.68 1.87 -29.34
CA PHE A 23 3.41 1.07 -28.13
C PHE A 23 4.23 1.54 -26.92
N CYS A 24 5.47 1.95 -27.09
CA CYS A 24 6.31 2.42 -25.97
C CYS A 24 5.89 3.77 -25.38
N ALA A 25 5.18 4.59 -26.13
CA ALA A 25 4.78 5.92 -25.67
C ALA A 25 3.41 5.93 -24.96
N LEU A 26 2.50 5.04 -25.37
CA LEU A 26 1.16 4.90 -24.76
C LEU A 26 1.17 4.15 -23.41
N ALA A 27 2.29 3.60 -23.08
CA ALA A 27 2.48 2.70 -21.96
C ALA A 27 2.72 3.36 -20.61
N PHE A 28 2.12 4.49 -20.36
CA PHE A 28 2.01 4.96 -19.00
C PHE A 28 0.63 4.62 -18.48
N PRO A 29 0.49 3.61 -17.61
CA PRO A 29 -0.68 3.51 -16.77
C PRO A 29 -0.70 4.75 -15.90
N LEU A 30 -1.48 5.71 -16.30
CA LEU A 30 -1.74 6.95 -15.57
C LEU A 30 -2.50 6.73 -14.30
N VAL A 31 -2.95 5.51 -14.09
CA VAL A 31 -3.75 5.14 -12.95
C VAL A 31 -2.83 4.57 -11.90
N ALA A 32 -2.93 5.08 -10.70
CA ALA A 32 -2.38 4.53 -9.46
C ALA A 32 -0.85 4.26 -9.43
N ALA A 33 -0.14 4.45 -10.52
CA ALA A 33 1.31 4.43 -10.52
C ALA A 33 1.94 5.56 -9.69
N ALA A 34 1.12 6.35 -9.05
CA ALA A 34 1.53 7.24 -7.97
C ALA A 34 1.96 6.52 -6.70
N GLU A 35 1.87 5.20 -6.65
CA GLU A 35 2.60 4.39 -5.65
C GLU A 35 4.03 4.04 -6.11
N THR A 36 4.78 4.77 -6.24
CA THR A 36 5.81 5.42 -6.93
C THR A 36 7.06 5.56 -6.09
N ALA A 37 8.18 5.61 -6.73
CA ALA A 37 9.48 5.89 -6.15
C ALA A 37 9.53 7.21 -5.34
N VAL A 38 8.51 8.05 -5.45
CA VAL A 38 8.37 9.28 -4.64
C VAL A 38 7.76 8.91 -3.31
N PRO A 39 8.47 9.10 -2.17
CA PRO A 39 7.94 8.78 -0.85
C PRO A 39 6.74 9.65 -0.52
N LYS A 40 5.72 9.04 0.07
CA LYS A 40 4.62 9.79 0.70
C LYS A 40 5.15 10.55 1.91
N PRO A 41 4.51 11.66 2.34
CA PRO A 41 4.92 12.36 3.55
C PRO A 41 5.07 11.41 4.74
N GLY A 42 6.24 11.41 5.38
CA GLY A 42 6.57 10.50 6.48
C GLY A 42 7.15 9.14 6.08
N GLU A 43 7.19 8.81 4.78
CA GLU A 43 7.79 7.57 4.27
C GLU A 43 9.24 7.79 3.79
N SER A 44 10.02 6.72 3.78
CA SER A 44 11.33 6.71 3.12
C SER A 44 11.20 6.14 1.70
N LEU A 45 12.09 6.56 0.79
CA LEU A 45 12.16 6.08 -0.61
C LEU A 45 12.17 4.56 -0.77
N GLU A 46 12.55 3.85 0.24
CA GLU A 46 12.87 2.44 0.15
C GLU A 46 11.91 1.55 0.91
N GLY A 47 10.64 1.79 1.00
CA GLY A 47 9.77 0.83 1.68
C GLY A 47 10.42 0.24 2.96
N SER A 48 11.33 1.01 3.59
CA SER A 48 11.86 0.69 4.90
C SER A 48 10.65 0.48 5.78
N LYS A 49 10.70 -0.48 6.71
CA LYS A 49 9.60 -0.78 7.63
C LYS A 49 8.78 0.48 7.85
N PRO A 50 7.55 0.57 7.31
CA PRO A 50 6.73 1.73 7.61
C PRO A 50 6.74 1.88 9.12
N PRO A 51 6.90 3.10 9.65
CA PRO A 51 6.98 3.31 11.09
C PRO A 51 5.84 2.56 11.73
N LYS A 52 6.10 1.86 12.83
CA LYS A 52 5.04 1.20 13.59
C LYS A 52 3.94 2.23 13.75
N GLN A 53 2.82 2.00 13.12
CA GLN A 53 1.68 2.85 13.28
C GLN A 53 1.24 2.70 14.72
N SER A 54 1.66 3.61 15.59
CA SER A 54 1.30 3.57 16.99
C SER A 54 0.08 4.43 17.22
N VAL A 55 -1.04 3.79 17.44
CA VAL A 55 -2.07 4.38 18.30
C VAL A 55 -1.60 4.08 19.70
N SER A 56 -1.30 5.10 20.52
CA SER A 56 -0.98 4.86 21.91
C SER A 56 -2.28 4.53 22.64
N LEU A 57 -2.37 3.29 23.14
CA LEU A 57 -3.41 2.88 24.05
C LEU A 57 -2.77 2.83 25.44
N GLU A 58 -3.12 3.80 26.26
CA GLU A 58 -2.70 3.84 27.66
C GLU A 58 -3.78 3.21 28.54
N ASN A 59 -3.36 2.36 29.46
CA ASN A 59 -4.24 1.77 30.45
C ASN A 59 -3.86 2.37 31.82
N VAL A 60 -4.76 3.17 32.39
CA VAL A 60 -4.55 3.77 33.71
C VAL A 60 -5.11 2.82 34.75
N ASP A 61 -4.26 1.93 35.27
CA ASP A 61 -4.60 1.18 36.48
C ASP A 61 -4.51 2.08 37.69
N LYS A 62 -5.62 2.29 38.42
CA LYS A 62 -5.55 2.76 39.80
C LYS A 62 -4.99 1.59 40.60
N GLY A 63 -3.70 1.65 40.90
CA GLY A 63 -3.06 0.71 41.79
C GLY A 63 -3.80 0.70 43.14
N THR A 64 -4.42 -0.39 43.49
CA THR A 64 -4.86 -0.67 44.86
C THR A 64 -3.61 -1.05 45.66
N GLY A 65 -2.82 -0.03 46.02
CA GLY A 65 -1.74 -0.18 46.96
C GLY A 65 -2.33 -0.29 48.38
N GLN A 66 -2.59 -1.49 48.83
CA GLN A 66 -2.64 -1.72 50.27
C GLN A 66 -1.19 -1.79 50.78
N GLN A 67 -0.74 -0.72 51.38
CA GLN A 67 0.48 -0.71 52.18
C GLN A 67 0.20 -1.28 53.58
N GLY A 68 1.00 -2.28 53.98
CA GLY A 68 1.31 -2.59 55.36
C GLY A 68 0.30 -3.48 56.11
N ALA A 69 0.35 -4.78 55.88
CA ALA A 69 -0.01 -5.78 56.86
C ALA A 69 1.19 -6.73 57.05
N GLU A 70 1.48 -7.13 58.28
CA GLU A 70 2.44 -8.19 58.59
C GLU A 70 2.24 -9.37 57.63
N SER A 71 3.31 -9.89 57.04
CA SER A 71 3.25 -10.95 56.01
C SER A 71 2.86 -12.27 56.68
N VAL A 72 1.54 -12.50 56.83
CA VAL A 72 1.02 -13.83 57.22
C VAL A 72 1.30 -14.78 56.07
N ARG A 73 2.11 -15.81 56.36
CA ARG A 73 2.38 -16.88 55.39
C ARG A 73 1.34 -17.95 55.49
N PHE A 74 0.94 -18.48 54.36
CA PHE A 74 -0.09 -19.55 54.24
C PHE A 74 0.22 -20.46 53.02
N THR A 75 -0.35 -21.67 53.04
CA THR A 75 -0.18 -22.64 51.94
C THR A 75 -1.49 -22.84 51.25
N LEU A 76 -1.51 -22.67 49.92
CA LEU A 76 -2.67 -22.96 49.07
C LEU A 76 -2.58 -24.38 48.51
N THR A 77 -3.66 -25.13 48.61
CA THR A 77 -3.79 -26.49 48.04
C THR A 77 -4.39 -26.48 46.63
N GLU A 78 -5.25 -25.50 46.35
CA GLU A 78 -5.94 -25.38 45.07
C GLU A 78 -6.24 -23.90 44.76
N ILE A 79 -6.11 -23.51 43.50
CA ILE A 79 -6.57 -22.21 42.99
C ILE A 79 -7.49 -22.50 41.80
N ARG A 80 -8.76 -22.15 41.95
CA ARG A 80 -9.75 -22.20 40.88
C ARG A 80 -9.90 -20.83 40.26
N VAL A 81 -9.73 -20.71 38.94
CA VAL A 81 -9.89 -19.46 38.20
C VAL A 81 -11.14 -19.52 37.35
N GLU A 82 -12.08 -18.62 37.61
CA GLU A 82 -13.30 -18.46 36.82
C GLU A 82 -13.16 -17.23 35.91
N HIS A 83 -13.42 -17.40 34.60
CA HIS A 83 -13.23 -16.36 33.59
C HIS A 83 -14.37 -16.39 32.56
N ASP A 84 -15.56 -16.03 32.94
CA ASP A 84 -16.73 -16.03 32.09
C ASP A 84 -16.64 -15.03 30.95
N GLY A 85 -16.98 -15.47 29.73
CA GLY A 85 -16.95 -14.64 28.53
C GLY A 85 -15.55 -14.40 27.92
N ILE A 86 -14.50 -14.99 28.50
CA ILE A 86 -13.12 -14.90 28.05
C ILE A 86 -12.71 -16.21 27.34
N LYS A 87 -12.21 -16.11 26.10
CA LYS A 87 -11.71 -17.26 25.33
C LYS A 87 -10.18 -17.31 25.41
N VAL A 88 -9.65 -18.00 26.41
CA VAL A 88 -8.23 -18.25 26.63
C VAL A 88 -8.01 -19.74 26.93
N LYS A 89 -6.75 -20.17 26.96
CA LYS A 89 -6.41 -21.56 27.27
C LYS A 89 -6.28 -21.76 28.76
N ASP A 90 -7.17 -22.53 29.38
CA ASP A 90 -7.19 -22.84 30.82
C ASP A 90 -5.89 -23.46 31.30
N GLU A 91 -5.26 -24.32 30.48
CA GLU A 91 -3.96 -24.93 30.78
C GLU A 91 -2.86 -23.89 31.05
N LYS A 92 -2.89 -22.76 30.35
CA LYS A 92 -1.92 -21.68 30.54
C LYS A 92 -2.17 -20.91 31.82
N ILE A 93 -3.42 -20.67 32.17
CA ILE A 93 -3.80 -20.06 33.44
C ILE A 93 -3.41 -20.98 34.60
N ALA A 94 -3.73 -22.29 34.50
CA ALA A 94 -3.34 -23.31 35.46
C ALA A 94 -1.80 -23.39 35.63
N ALA A 95 -1.02 -23.26 34.53
CA ALA A 95 0.44 -23.26 34.59
C ALA A 95 1.00 -22.03 35.35
N ILE A 96 0.29 -20.89 35.33
CA ILE A 96 0.66 -19.69 36.09
C ILE A 96 0.39 -19.93 37.58
N THR A 97 -0.79 -20.42 37.95
CA THR A 97 -1.20 -20.61 39.35
C THR A 97 -0.51 -21.79 40.03
N ARG A 98 -0.17 -22.88 39.30
CA ARG A 98 0.59 -24.03 39.84
C ARG A 98 1.93 -23.65 40.45
N LYS A 99 2.52 -22.53 40.08
CA LYS A 99 3.83 -22.11 40.60
C LYS A 99 3.82 -21.79 42.10
N ILE A 100 2.65 -21.48 42.64
CA ILE A 100 2.47 -21.09 44.06
C ILE A 100 1.66 -22.11 44.87
N ILE A 101 1.04 -23.11 44.23
CA ILE A 101 0.31 -24.18 44.91
C ILE A 101 1.29 -25.10 45.65
N GLY A 102 0.99 -25.45 46.90
CA GLY A 102 1.80 -26.32 47.75
C GLY A 102 3.04 -25.64 48.36
N LYS A 103 3.18 -24.35 48.15
CA LYS A 103 4.27 -23.53 48.73
C LYS A 103 3.73 -22.65 49.85
N GLU A 104 4.59 -22.35 50.82
CA GLU A 104 4.32 -21.33 51.79
C GLU A 104 4.58 -19.95 51.18
N ILE A 105 3.50 -19.20 50.96
CA ILE A 105 3.50 -17.91 50.27
C ILE A 105 2.91 -16.83 51.16
N ASP A 106 3.17 -15.58 50.82
CA ASP A 106 2.54 -14.41 51.41
C ASP A 106 1.53 -13.75 50.46
N ALA A 107 0.88 -12.69 50.92
CA ALA A 107 -0.11 -11.96 50.15
C ALA A 107 0.50 -11.27 48.91
N GLU A 108 1.77 -10.85 48.95
CA GLU A 108 2.44 -10.23 47.81
C GLU A 108 2.71 -11.25 46.70
N GLU A 109 3.20 -12.42 47.08
CA GLU A 109 3.43 -13.52 46.10
C GLU A 109 2.13 -13.99 45.46
N LEU A 110 1.02 -14.06 46.23
CA LEU A 110 -0.30 -14.36 45.71
C LEU A 110 -0.79 -13.30 44.72
N ASN A 111 -0.72 -12.03 45.09
CA ASN A 111 -1.09 -10.90 44.24
C ASN A 111 -0.23 -10.85 42.98
N GLY A 112 1.05 -11.19 43.08
CA GLY A 112 1.95 -11.33 41.94
C GLY A 112 1.52 -12.40 40.95
N ALA A 113 1.05 -13.57 41.44
CA ALA A 113 0.55 -14.64 40.61
C ALA A 113 -0.78 -14.26 39.92
N ILE A 114 -1.70 -13.59 40.62
CA ILE A 114 -2.97 -13.10 40.07
C ILE A 114 -2.72 -12.00 39.04
N GLY A 115 -1.74 -11.09 39.32
CA GLY A 115 -1.26 -10.10 38.35
C GLY A 115 -0.71 -10.73 37.06
N ASN A 116 -0.06 -11.91 37.18
CA ASN A 116 0.39 -12.67 36.01
C ASN A 116 -0.78 -13.25 35.21
N VAL A 117 -1.86 -13.72 35.86
CA VAL A 117 -3.10 -14.15 35.17
C VAL A 117 -3.72 -12.97 34.42
N THR A 118 -3.88 -11.82 35.08
CA THR A 118 -4.35 -10.57 34.46
C THR A 118 -3.52 -10.24 33.21
N ARG A 119 -2.20 -10.22 33.34
CA ARG A 119 -1.26 -9.88 32.25
C ARG A 119 -1.37 -10.87 31.10
N TYR A 120 -1.52 -12.17 31.38
CA TYR A 120 -1.72 -13.18 30.37
C TYR A 120 -3.01 -12.93 29.57
N ILE A 121 -4.13 -12.64 30.26
CA ILE A 121 -5.43 -12.43 29.63
C ILE A 121 -5.44 -11.14 28.81
N ARG A 122 -4.85 -10.06 29.33
CA ARG A 122 -4.69 -8.79 28.59
C ARG A 122 -3.89 -8.97 27.29
N ALA A 123 -2.80 -9.74 27.35
CA ALA A 123 -2.00 -10.06 26.17
C ALA A 123 -2.74 -10.95 25.15
N HIS A 124 -3.84 -11.60 25.54
CA HIS A 124 -4.63 -12.49 24.68
C HIS A 124 -5.96 -11.88 24.25
N GLY A 125 -6.02 -10.56 24.14
CA GLY A 125 -7.11 -9.85 23.47
C GLY A 125 -8.18 -9.23 24.35
N TYR A 126 -7.96 -9.14 25.67
CA TYR A 126 -8.88 -8.53 26.64
C TYR A 126 -8.18 -7.42 27.44
N PRO A 127 -7.93 -6.25 26.84
CA PRO A 127 -7.02 -5.23 27.40
C PRO A 127 -7.50 -4.65 28.73
N ALA A 128 -8.78 -4.70 29.02
CA ALA A 128 -9.38 -4.20 30.25
C ALA A 128 -9.65 -5.31 31.30
N ALA A 129 -9.25 -6.56 31.03
CA ALA A 129 -9.49 -7.66 31.96
C ALA A 129 -8.70 -7.49 33.27
N ALA A 130 -9.29 -7.92 34.38
CA ALA A 130 -8.68 -7.94 35.70
C ALA A 130 -9.03 -9.22 36.45
N ALA A 131 -8.01 -9.92 36.93
CA ALA A 131 -8.18 -11.03 37.89
C ALA A 131 -8.14 -10.49 39.30
N TYR A 132 -9.03 -10.96 40.15
CA TYR A 132 -9.11 -10.57 41.56
C TYR A 132 -9.60 -11.70 42.45
N ILE A 133 -9.38 -11.59 43.73
CA ILE A 133 -9.90 -12.49 44.74
C ILE A 133 -11.20 -11.89 45.28
N PRO A 134 -12.37 -12.52 45.08
CA PRO A 134 -13.60 -12.09 45.73
C PRO A 134 -13.50 -12.29 47.21
N GLU A 135 -14.33 -11.59 47.97
CA GLU A 135 -14.44 -11.80 49.42
C GLU A 135 -14.86 -13.25 49.69
N GLN A 136 -14.00 -13.99 50.40
CA GLN A 136 -14.15 -15.41 50.63
C GLN A 136 -13.32 -15.87 51.85
N THR A 137 -13.71 -17.00 52.44
CA THR A 137 -12.91 -17.73 53.41
C THR A 137 -12.21 -18.90 52.72
N ALA A 138 -10.89 -18.95 52.78
CA ALA A 138 -10.09 -20.02 52.16
C ALA A 138 -10.18 -21.30 53.02
N VAL A 139 -11.22 -22.09 52.84
CA VAL A 139 -11.40 -23.35 53.57
C VAL A 139 -10.50 -24.43 52.97
N GLY A 140 -9.63 -25.03 53.80
CA GLY A 140 -8.72 -26.10 53.35
C GLY A 140 -7.67 -25.66 52.33
N GLY A 141 -7.30 -24.37 52.33
CA GLY A 141 -6.31 -23.84 51.39
C GLY A 141 -6.81 -23.72 49.94
N LYS A 142 -8.11 -23.77 49.72
CA LYS A 142 -8.71 -23.58 48.38
C LYS A 142 -9.08 -22.11 48.18
N LEU A 143 -8.66 -21.56 47.05
CA LEU A 143 -8.88 -20.15 46.71
C LEU A 143 -9.61 -20.03 45.36
N LEU A 144 -10.68 -19.21 45.33
CA LEU A 144 -11.32 -18.78 44.10
C LEU A 144 -10.75 -17.47 43.62
N VAL A 145 -10.35 -17.41 42.36
CA VAL A 145 -9.98 -16.21 41.64
C VAL A 145 -11.00 -15.98 40.55
N LYS A 146 -11.56 -14.79 40.49
CA LYS A 146 -12.46 -14.37 39.40
C LYS A 146 -11.74 -13.46 38.44
N VAL A 147 -12.09 -13.55 37.16
CA VAL A 147 -11.58 -12.67 36.11
C VAL A 147 -12.74 -11.91 35.51
N GLU A 148 -12.76 -10.60 35.71
CA GLU A 148 -13.64 -9.71 34.99
C GLU A 148 -13.04 -9.39 33.61
N PRO A 149 -13.81 -9.58 32.49
CA PRO A 149 -13.31 -9.33 31.16
C PRO A 149 -13.09 -7.84 30.84
N GLY A 150 -13.66 -6.94 31.64
CA GLY A 150 -13.74 -5.52 31.36
C GLY A 150 -14.76 -5.20 30.27
N ARG A 151 -15.82 -4.50 30.61
CA ARG A 151 -16.86 -4.06 29.69
C ARG A 151 -16.73 -2.59 29.40
N LEU A 152 -17.12 -2.16 28.20
CA LEU A 152 -17.12 -0.75 27.83
C LEU A 152 -18.21 -0.01 28.62
N GLY A 153 -17.81 0.98 29.41
CA GLY A 153 -18.71 1.91 30.06
C GLY A 153 -19.14 3.01 29.09
N SER A 154 -18.47 4.12 29.13
CA SER A 154 -18.72 5.27 28.26
C SER A 154 -17.58 5.53 27.27
N ILE A 155 -17.88 6.29 26.19
CA ILE A 155 -16.89 6.79 25.25
C ILE A 155 -16.88 8.31 25.33
N HIS A 156 -15.75 8.87 25.69
CA HIS A 156 -15.53 10.32 25.76
C HIS A 156 -14.66 10.77 24.59
N LEU A 157 -15.21 11.63 23.73
CA LEU A 157 -14.48 12.23 22.61
C LEU A 157 -13.96 13.60 23.03
N SER A 158 -12.63 13.75 23.08
CA SER A 158 -11.94 15.03 23.24
C SER A 158 -11.34 15.43 21.89
N ASN A 159 -12.06 16.28 21.14
CA ASN A 159 -11.63 16.65 19.81
C ASN A 159 -11.00 18.04 19.79
N GLU A 160 -9.69 18.07 19.67
CA GLU A 160 -8.87 19.28 19.50
C GLU A 160 -8.45 19.46 18.02
N SER A 161 -9.01 18.64 17.11
CA SER A 161 -8.70 18.66 15.69
C SER A 161 -9.76 19.45 14.88
N LYS A 162 -9.50 19.60 13.59
CA LYS A 162 -10.47 20.17 12.63
C LYS A 162 -11.44 19.12 12.06
N LEU A 163 -11.37 17.87 12.51
CA LEU A 163 -12.34 16.84 12.15
C LEU A 163 -13.67 17.15 12.84
N LYS A 164 -14.78 16.99 12.14
CA LYS A 164 -16.11 17.11 12.74
C LYS A 164 -16.36 15.96 13.72
N ASP A 165 -16.93 16.23 14.88
CA ASP A 165 -17.28 15.22 15.87
C ASP A 165 -18.16 14.11 15.29
N SER A 166 -19.08 14.47 14.40
CA SER A 166 -19.97 13.53 13.72
C SER A 166 -19.20 12.49 12.88
N ALA A 167 -18.05 12.86 12.31
CA ALA A 167 -17.20 11.93 11.55
C ALA A 167 -16.51 10.91 12.48
N ALA A 168 -16.01 11.39 13.63
CA ALA A 168 -15.39 10.53 14.64
C ALA A 168 -16.44 9.63 15.31
N GLN A 169 -17.53 10.20 15.77
CA GLN A 169 -18.63 9.47 16.43
C GLN A 169 -19.21 8.37 15.55
N ARG A 170 -19.34 8.60 14.24
CA ARG A 170 -19.80 7.59 13.27
C ARG A 170 -18.91 6.33 13.28
N ILE A 171 -17.59 6.47 13.40
CA ILE A 171 -16.65 5.34 13.47
C ILE A 171 -16.70 4.69 14.85
N LEU A 172 -16.71 5.50 15.92
CA LEU A 172 -16.79 5.02 17.30
C LEU A 172 -18.11 4.32 17.62
N ALA A 173 -19.20 4.61 16.90
CA ALA A 173 -20.49 3.94 17.04
C ALA A 173 -20.47 2.42 16.75
N GLY A 174 -19.34 1.91 16.27
CA GLY A 174 -19.08 0.46 16.19
C GLY A 174 -18.75 -0.19 17.54
N LEU A 175 -18.38 0.59 18.56
CA LEU A 175 -18.12 0.16 19.93
C LEU A 175 -19.39 0.43 20.76
N LYS A 176 -19.91 -0.58 21.47
CA LYS A 176 -21.15 -0.47 22.22
C LYS A 176 -20.90 -0.58 23.71
N ALA A 177 -21.53 0.30 24.48
CA ALA A 177 -21.52 0.21 25.94
C ALA A 177 -22.07 -1.15 26.42
N GLY A 178 -21.51 -1.68 27.50
CA GLY A 178 -21.84 -2.99 28.06
C GLY A 178 -21.17 -4.19 27.36
N GLU A 179 -20.63 -4.04 26.16
CA GLU A 179 -19.91 -5.12 25.48
C GLU A 179 -18.51 -5.34 26.08
N ILE A 180 -18.03 -6.58 26.06
CA ILE A 180 -16.66 -6.93 26.48
C ILE A 180 -15.66 -6.22 25.58
N ILE A 181 -14.74 -5.48 26.17
CA ILE A 181 -13.67 -4.78 25.44
C ILE A 181 -12.70 -5.82 24.89
N ARG A 182 -12.62 -5.90 23.54
CA ARG A 182 -11.67 -6.76 22.84
C ARG A 182 -10.66 -5.89 22.11
N THR A 183 -9.38 -6.25 22.22
CA THR A 183 -8.28 -5.55 21.53
C THR A 183 -8.59 -5.32 20.04
N ARG A 184 -9.05 -6.37 19.34
CA ARG A 184 -9.36 -6.29 17.91
C ARG A 184 -10.43 -5.24 17.57
N GLY A 185 -11.50 -5.15 18.35
CA GLY A 185 -12.58 -4.17 18.11
C GLY A 185 -12.11 -2.74 18.38
N LEU A 186 -11.42 -2.56 19.50
CA LEU A 186 -10.86 -1.28 19.92
C LEU A 186 -9.81 -0.76 18.93
N GLU A 187 -8.82 -1.59 18.60
CA GLU A 187 -7.80 -1.26 17.60
C GLU A 187 -8.44 -0.90 16.26
N ASN A 188 -9.36 -1.71 15.75
CA ASN A 188 -10.01 -1.45 14.48
C ASN A 188 -10.68 -0.06 14.44
N ALA A 189 -11.39 0.32 15.50
CA ALA A 189 -12.01 1.64 15.60
C ALA A 189 -10.97 2.77 15.65
N LEU A 190 -9.94 2.65 16.50
CA LEU A 190 -8.91 3.67 16.66
C LEU A 190 -8.02 3.81 15.41
N TYR A 191 -7.66 2.69 14.76
CA TYR A 191 -6.88 2.73 13.52
C TYR A 191 -7.70 3.25 12.33
N ASN A 192 -9.01 2.96 12.28
CA ASN A 192 -9.90 3.56 11.29
C ASN A 192 -10.04 5.08 11.49
N LEU A 193 -10.10 5.55 12.74
CA LEU A 193 -10.05 7.00 13.02
C LEU A 193 -8.74 7.63 12.59
N ARG A 194 -7.60 6.99 12.87
CA ARG A 194 -6.29 7.48 12.47
C ARG A 194 -6.11 7.54 10.95
N ASP A 195 -6.74 6.62 10.21
CA ASP A 195 -6.70 6.59 8.73
C ASP A 195 -7.53 7.71 8.09
N LEU A 196 -8.28 8.46 8.90
CA LEU A 196 -8.85 9.73 8.47
C LEU A 196 -7.72 10.73 8.22
N SER A 197 -7.82 11.44 7.10
CA SER A 197 -6.79 12.41 6.74
C SER A 197 -6.76 13.60 7.71
N GLY A 198 -5.58 14.01 8.12
CA GLY A 198 -5.37 15.24 8.90
C GLY A 198 -5.61 15.13 10.41
N VAL A 199 -5.65 13.92 10.97
CA VAL A 199 -5.82 13.70 12.42
C VAL A 199 -4.82 12.72 13.01
N GLN A 200 -4.43 12.97 14.27
CA GLN A 200 -3.72 12.03 15.14
C GLN A 200 -4.68 11.55 16.22
N VAL A 201 -4.60 10.29 16.59
CA VAL A 201 -5.53 9.63 17.50
C VAL A 201 -4.81 9.03 18.67
N LEU A 202 -5.28 9.34 19.89
CA LEU A 202 -4.85 8.75 21.15
C LEU A 202 -6.07 8.15 21.85
N GLY A 203 -6.00 6.86 22.22
CA GLY A 203 -7.01 6.18 23.02
C GLY A 203 -6.51 5.92 24.43
N VAL A 204 -7.30 6.21 25.47
CA VAL A 204 -7.01 5.95 26.87
C VAL A 204 -8.15 5.17 27.48
N LEU A 205 -7.86 4.00 28.05
CA LEU A 205 -8.80 3.24 28.88
C LEU A 205 -8.58 3.60 30.35
N SER A 206 -9.65 3.98 31.04
CA SER A 206 -9.67 4.27 32.48
C SER A 206 -10.78 3.47 33.16
N PRO A 207 -10.71 3.20 34.48
CA PRO A 207 -11.81 2.60 35.21
C PRO A 207 -13.11 3.38 35.00
N GLY A 208 -14.19 2.68 34.67
CA GLY A 208 -15.52 3.27 34.51
C GLY A 208 -16.24 3.53 35.84
N ALA A 209 -17.43 4.09 35.79
CA ALA A 209 -18.25 4.40 36.95
C ALA A 209 -18.77 3.13 37.64
N GLU A 210 -19.07 2.08 36.89
CA GLU A 210 -19.56 0.82 37.43
C GLU A 210 -18.42 -0.21 37.55
N THR A 211 -18.47 -1.07 38.57
CA THR A 211 -17.50 -2.15 38.78
C THR A 211 -17.46 -3.06 37.54
N GLY A 212 -16.25 -3.40 37.07
CA GLY A 212 -16.03 -4.24 35.89
C GLY A 212 -16.20 -3.49 34.57
N THR A 213 -16.43 -2.17 34.59
CA THR A 213 -16.45 -1.34 33.38
C THR A 213 -15.17 -0.53 33.21
N SER A 214 -14.89 -0.17 31.98
CA SER A 214 -13.82 0.78 31.60
C SER A 214 -14.34 1.79 30.61
N ASP A 215 -14.02 3.06 30.82
CA ASP A 215 -14.35 4.15 29.92
C ASP A 215 -13.22 4.36 28.91
N LEU A 216 -13.60 4.65 27.67
CA LEU A 216 -12.67 4.98 26.60
C LEU A 216 -12.68 6.47 26.34
N THR A 217 -11.57 7.15 26.61
CA THR A 217 -11.34 8.53 26.16
C THR A 217 -10.57 8.52 24.87
N VAL A 218 -11.13 9.12 23.81
CA VAL A 218 -10.49 9.29 22.50
C VAL A 218 -10.14 10.74 22.30
N ARG A 219 -8.84 11.04 22.21
CA ARG A 219 -8.35 12.39 21.90
C ARG A 219 -7.95 12.47 20.44
N LEU A 220 -8.43 13.51 19.75
CA LEU A 220 -8.10 13.82 18.37
C LEU A 220 -7.31 15.12 18.32
N LEU A 221 -6.14 15.07 17.70
CA LEU A 221 -5.27 16.22 17.49
C LEU A 221 -5.12 16.49 16.00
N ASN A 222 -4.79 17.73 15.63
CA ASN A 222 -4.49 18.04 14.23
C ASN A 222 -3.20 17.36 13.79
N ASP A 223 -3.22 16.78 12.60
CA ASP A 223 -2.03 16.41 11.84
C ASP A 223 -1.73 17.46 10.76
N LYS A 224 -0.62 17.31 10.05
CA LYS A 224 -0.19 18.20 8.97
C LYS A 224 -1.29 18.28 7.90
N LYS A 225 -1.78 19.50 7.63
CA LYS A 225 -2.90 19.72 6.72
C LYS A 225 -2.49 19.61 5.25
N THR A 226 -1.30 20.07 4.91
CA THR A 226 -0.80 20.13 3.53
C THR A 226 0.56 19.47 3.43
N SER A 227 0.81 18.87 2.28
CA SER A 227 2.14 18.40 1.91
C SER A 227 2.37 18.67 0.44
N VAL A 228 3.56 19.13 0.09
CA VAL A 228 3.97 19.33 -1.30
C VAL A 228 5.29 18.61 -1.52
N ILE A 229 5.38 17.87 -2.62
CA ILE A 229 6.60 17.16 -3.03
C ILE A 229 7.03 17.73 -4.36
N LEU A 230 8.26 18.23 -4.44
CA LEU A 230 8.93 18.62 -5.68
C LEU A 230 10.05 17.63 -5.95
N TYR A 231 10.13 17.14 -7.19
CA TYR A 231 11.16 16.16 -7.56
C TYR A 231 11.58 16.27 -9.02
N SER A 232 12.78 15.78 -9.29
CA SER A 232 13.32 15.57 -10.62
C SER A 232 13.86 14.16 -10.76
N GLU A 233 13.71 13.57 -11.93
CA GLU A 233 14.14 12.21 -12.23
C GLU A 233 14.51 12.05 -13.71
N ASN A 234 15.22 10.96 -14.04
CA ASN A 234 15.50 10.58 -15.43
C ASN A 234 14.79 9.27 -15.84
N TYR A 235 13.58 9.04 -15.33
CA TYR A 235 12.80 7.81 -15.52
C TYR A 235 11.97 7.82 -16.82
N GLY A 236 12.08 8.86 -17.64
CA GLY A 236 11.41 8.92 -18.93
C GLY A 236 12.13 8.09 -20.02
N SER A 237 11.43 7.81 -21.13
CA SER A 237 12.02 7.25 -22.33
C SER A 237 12.82 8.32 -23.09
N GLU A 238 13.70 7.89 -23.98
CA GLU A 238 14.46 8.83 -24.80
C GLU A 238 13.56 9.61 -25.77
N SER A 239 12.53 8.96 -26.29
CA SER A 239 11.60 9.57 -27.25
C SER A 239 10.58 10.52 -26.61
N ALA A 240 10.06 10.20 -25.40
CA ALA A 240 9.07 11.05 -24.71
C ALA A 240 9.69 12.02 -23.68
N GLY A 241 11.02 12.05 -23.60
CA GLY A 241 11.78 12.91 -22.67
C GLY A 241 12.27 12.16 -21.44
N ARG A 242 13.58 12.00 -21.40
CA ARG A 242 14.31 11.26 -20.35
C ARG A 242 14.22 11.95 -18.99
N TYR A 243 14.38 13.28 -18.96
CA TYR A 243 14.37 14.07 -17.73
C TYR A 243 12.97 14.58 -17.45
N ARG A 244 12.49 14.32 -16.23
CA ARG A 244 11.15 14.69 -15.81
C ARG A 244 11.18 15.47 -14.51
N TYR A 245 10.25 16.41 -14.37
CA TYR A 245 10.09 17.30 -13.23
C TYR A 245 8.68 17.19 -12.73
N GLY A 246 8.52 16.84 -11.47
CA GLY A 246 7.21 16.58 -10.90
C GLY A 246 6.90 17.43 -9.68
N VAL A 247 5.63 17.75 -9.53
CA VAL A 247 5.05 18.32 -8.31
C VAL A 247 3.85 17.47 -7.90
N GLN A 248 3.77 17.14 -6.60
CA GLN A 248 2.61 16.51 -6.00
C GLN A 248 2.19 17.32 -4.78
N GLY A 249 0.89 17.58 -4.66
CA GLY A 249 0.28 18.28 -3.55
C GLY A 249 -0.81 17.42 -2.91
N GLU A 250 -0.86 17.44 -1.59
CA GLU A 250 -1.92 16.80 -0.82
C GLU A 250 -2.49 17.80 0.19
N ILE A 251 -3.83 17.91 0.22
CA ILE A 251 -4.55 18.71 1.20
C ILE A 251 -5.51 17.79 1.93
N ARG A 252 -5.37 17.74 3.25
CA ARG A 252 -6.09 16.84 4.15
C ARG A 252 -7.20 17.57 4.90
N ASN A 253 -8.30 16.88 5.11
CA ASN A 253 -9.42 17.30 5.95
C ASN A 253 -9.96 18.69 5.59
N LEU A 254 -10.27 18.90 4.30
CA LEU A 254 -10.85 20.15 3.78
C LEU A 254 -12.26 20.39 4.31
N SER A 255 -13.09 19.36 4.28
CA SER A 255 -14.51 19.41 4.67
C SER A 255 -14.75 19.11 6.15
N GLY A 256 -13.73 18.66 6.88
CA GLY A 256 -13.86 18.16 8.24
C GLY A 256 -14.36 16.71 8.34
N MET A 257 -14.36 15.97 7.24
CA MET A 257 -14.82 14.58 7.18
C MET A 257 -13.68 13.57 7.07
N GLY A 258 -12.41 14.01 7.22
CA GLY A 258 -11.24 13.20 7.00
C GLY A 258 -10.95 12.93 5.53
N ASP A 259 -11.36 13.85 4.68
CA ASP A 259 -11.20 13.85 3.23
C ASP A 259 -9.79 14.24 2.80
N ARG A 260 -9.48 13.96 1.53
CA ARG A 260 -8.18 14.25 0.92
C ARG A 260 -8.36 14.73 -0.52
N LEU A 261 -7.67 15.80 -0.84
CA LEU A 261 -7.48 16.29 -2.21
C LEU A 261 -6.03 16.06 -2.61
N ASN A 262 -5.80 15.35 -3.70
CA ASN A 262 -4.47 15.17 -4.30
C ASN A 262 -4.41 15.90 -5.64
N LEU A 263 -3.27 16.53 -5.89
CA LEU A 263 -2.96 17.25 -7.12
C LEU A 263 -1.58 16.81 -7.58
N GLY A 264 -1.39 16.60 -8.88
CA GLY A 264 -0.09 16.27 -9.42
C GLY A 264 0.11 16.81 -10.82
N ALA A 265 1.36 17.16 -11.11
CA ALA A 265 1.80 17.47 -12.46
C ALA A 265 3.22 16.93 -12.67
N LEU A 266 3.48 16.43 -13.88
CA LEU A 266 4.79 15.95 -14.32
C LEU A 266 5.04 16.45 -15.73
N PHE A 267 6.24 17.00 -15.94
CA PHE A 267 6.69 17.53 -17.22
C PHE A 267 7.99 16.85 -17.62
N SER A 268 8.14 16.50 -18.90
CA SER A 268 9.41 16.03 -19.42
C SER A 268 10.15 17.12 -20.21
N ASN A 269 11.40 16.84 -20.52
CA ASN A 269 12.22 17.70 -21.39
C ASN A 269 11.88 17.52 -22.89
N ASN A 270 10.86 16.72 -23.24
CA ASN A 270 10.45 16.50 -24.62
C ASN A 270 8.91 16.41 -24.74
N HIS A 271 8.22 17.49 -24.32
CA HIS A 271 6.79 17.70 -24.49
C HIS A 271 5.86 16.58 -23.97
N GLN A 272 6.26 15.82 -22.94
CA GLN A 272 5.33 14.99 -22.20
C GLN A 272 4.81 15.77 -20.99
N HIS A 273 3.48 15.78 -20.81
CA HIS A 273 2.82 16.41 -19.68
C HIS A 273 1.81 15.44 -19.06
N ASN A 274 1.84 15.29 -17.76
CA ASN A 274 0.85 14.50 -17.02
C ASN A 274 0.26 15.34 -15.91
N TYR A 275 -1.06 15.35 -15.80
CA TYR A 275 -1.80 16.04 -14.77
C TYR A 275 -2.74 15.08 -14.08
N ASN A 276 -2.89 15.21 -12.77
CA ASN A 276 -3.89 14.46 -12.03
C ASN A 276 -4.53 15.30 -10.92
N ILE A 277 -5.79 15.03 -10.67
CA ILE A 277 -6.53 15.53 -9.54
C ILE A 277 -7.42 14.41 -9.01
N SER A 278 -7.45 14.23 -7.70
CA SER A 278 -8.40 13.31 -7.08
C SER A 278 -8.87 13.83 -5.74
N TYR A 279 -10.13 13.58 -5.44
CA TYR A 279 -10.75 13.88 -4.16
C TYR A 279 -11.37 12.62 -3.60
N GLU A 280 -11.06 12.31 -2.35
CA GLU A 280 -11.67 11.21 -1.61
C GLU A 280 -12.23 11.68 -0.28
N THR A 281 -13.35 11.11 0.14
CA THR A 281 -13.96 11.36 1.43
C THR A 281 -14.28 10.05 2.16
N THR A 282 -14.44 10.15 3.47
CA THR A 282 -14.70 8.97 4.30
C THR A 282 -16.19 8.80 4.57
N VAL A 283 -16.69 7.59 4.37
CA VAL A 283 -18.09 7.23 4.56
C VAL A 283 -18.24 5.99 5.45
N GLY A 284 -19.43 5.82 6.04
CA GLY A 284 -19.77 4.63 6.83
C GLY A 284 -19.01 4.53 8.17
N ARG A 285 -19.29 3.46 8.91
CA ARG A 285 -18.69 3.17 10.22
C ARG A 285 -17.30 2.52 10.10
N SER A 286 -17.03 1.85 9.01
CA SER A 286 -15.74 1.21 8.71
C SER A 286 -14.69 2.17 8.17
N ALA A 287 -14.97 3.48 8.11
CA ALA A 287 -14.11 4.48 7.47
C ALA A 287 -13.78 4.12 6.01
N SER A 288 -14.77 3.60 5.27
CA SER A 288 -14.64 3.39 3.83
C SER A 288 -14.38 4.71 3.12
N LYS A 289 -13.49 4.71 2.15
CA LYS A 289 -13.18 5.87 1.32
C LYS A 289 -13.89 5.74 -0.01
N LEU A 290 -14.50 6.82 -0.46
CA LEU A 290 -15.03 6.97 -1.81
C LEU A 290 -14.36 8.17 -2.45
N GLY A 291 -13.92 8.02 -3.69
CA GLY A 291 -13.19 9.05 -4.40
C GLY A 291 -13.58 9.14 -5.86
N ILE A 292 -13.29 10.31 -6.41
CA ILE A 292 -13.32 10.60 -7.83
C ILE A 292 -11.95 11.10 -8.26
N GLY A 293 -11.59 10.82 -9.50
CA GLY A 293 -10.30 11.23 -10.05
C GLY A 293 -10.40 11.60 -11.51
N PHE A 294 -9.51 12.48 -11.91
CA PHE A 294 -9.25 12.80 -13.31
C PHE A 294 -7.74 12.81 -13.53
N SER A 295 -7.30 12.22 -14.62
CA SER A 295 -5.92 12.34 -15.07
C SER A 295 -5.86 12.55 -16.57
N ARG A 296 -4.86 13.30 -17.01
CA ARG A 296 -4.53 13.55 -18.41
C ARG A 296 -3.05 13.33 -18.63
N ALA A 297 -2.70 12.60 -19.67
CA ALA A 297 -1.36 12.55 -20.22
C ALA A 297 -1.41 12.97 -21.67
N ASP A 298 -0.50 13.82 -22.05
CA ASP A 298 -0.20 14.13 -23.43
C ASP A 298 1.30 13.94 -23.68
N TYR A 299 1.63 13.57 -24.90
CA TYR A 299 2.99 13.32 -25.32
C TYR A 299 3.19 13.66 -26.79
N GLU A 300 4.41 14.09 -27.13
CA GLU A 300 4.94 14.17 -28.47
C GLU A 300 6.24 13.37 -28.52
N LEU A 301 6.37 12.46 -29.48
CA LEU A 301 7.56 11.62 -29.60
C LEU A 301 8.64 12.31 -30.45
N GLY A 302 9.82 12.44 -29.83
CA GLY A 302 11.02 12.93 -30.49
C GLY A 302 11.86 11.83 -31.14
N ASN A 303 13.13 12.14 -31.39
CA ASN A 303 14.16 11.26 -31.95
C ASN A 303 13.71 10.59 -33.26
N GLU A 304 13.80 9.27 -33.39
CA GLU A 304 13.41 8.49 -34.58
C GLU A 304 11.94 8.65 -34.94
N PHE A 305 11.06 8.98 -33.99
CA PHE A 305 9.62 9.17 -34.23
C PHE A 305 9.25 10.58 -34.67
N LYS A 306 10.19 11.55 -34.61
CA LYS A 306 9.95 12.92 -35.04
C LYS A 306 9.55 13.03 -36.52
N VAL A 307 10.05 12.11 -37.35
CA VAL A 307 9.68 12.04 -38.77
C VAL A 307 8.21 11.65 -39.00
N LEU A 308 7.58 11.00 -38.01
CA LEU A 308 6.19 10.61 -38.03
C LEU A 308 5.27 11.70 -37.48
N GLY A 309 5.79 12.60 -36.62
CA GLY A 309 4.99 13.52 -35.84
C GLY A 309 4.01 12.76 -34.93
N ALA A 310 4.53 11.75 -34.21
CA ALA A 310 3.71 10.90 -33.36
C ALA A 310 3.40 11.64 -32.06
N GLU A 311 2.12 11.86 -31.79
CA GLU A 311 1.62 12.49 -30.57
C GLU A 311 0.34 11.81 -30.07
N GLY A 312 -0.01 12.01 -28.82
CA GLY A 312 -1.23 11.45 -28.27
C GLY A 312 -1.66 12.05 -26.97
N ILE A 313 -2.93 11.81 -26.65
CA ILE A 313 -3.61 12.30 -25.45
C ILE A 313 -4.42 11.14 -24.86
N ALA A 314 -4.28 10.93 -23.55
CA ALA A 314 -5.12 10.01 -22.80
C ALA A 314 -5.75 10.76 -21.61
N ASN A 315 -7.09 10.74 -21.54
CA ASN A 315 -7.85 11.24 -20.40
C ASN A 315 -8.47 10.06 -19.66
N THR A 316 -8.36 10.04 -18.34
CA THR A 316 -8.98 9.01 -17.49
C THR A 316 -9.85 9.67 -16.44
N TYR A 317 -11.09 9.19 -16.35
CA TYR A 317 -12.06 9.59 -15.33
C TYR A 317 -12.33 8.38 -14.45
N SER A 318 -12.14 8.52 -13.14
CA SER A 318 -12.21 7.43 -12.18
C SER A 318 -13.24 7.69 -11.08
N ILE A 319 -13.97 6.63 -10.72
CA ILE A 319 -14.73 6.56 -9.46
C ILE A 319 -14.20 5.34 -8.73
N TYR A 320 -13.75 5.51 -7.50
CA TYR A 320 -13.12 4.42 -6.77
C TYR A 320 -13.50 4.40 -5.30
N GLY A 321 -13.34 3.25 -4.68
CA GLY A 321 -13.55 3.06 -3.27
C GLY A 321 -12.56 2.10 -2.63
N ARG A 322 -12.38 2.27 -1.32
CA ARG A 322 -11.54 1.42 -0.47
C ARG A 322 -12.23 1.22 0.86
N THR A 323 -12.57 -0.03 1.18
CA THR A 323 -13.26 -0.40 2.41
C THR A 323 -12.33 -1.23 3.29
N PRO A 324 -11.90 -0.75 4.46
CA PRO A 324 -11.13 -1.55 5.41
C PRO A 324 -11.93 -2.77 5.86
N LEU A 325 -11.36 -3.97 5.69
CA LEU A 325 -11.89 -5.23 6.20
C LEU A 325 -11.43 -5.45 7.65
N TRP A 326 -10.20 -5.09 7.93
CA TRP A 326 -9.64 -4.97 9.28
C TRP A 326 -8.43 -4.03 9.28
N ASN A 327 -8.19 -3.40 10.44
CA ASN A 327 -7.10 -2.45 10.66
C ASN A 327 -6.61 -2.56 12.11
N LYS A 328 -5.32 -2.84 12.29
CA LYS A 328 -4.70 -3.05 13.59
C LYS A 328 -3.21 -2.69 13.59
N ALA A 329 -2.56 -2.77 14.75
CA ALA A 329 -1.15 -2.36 14.93
C ALA A 329 -0.18 -3.08 13.98
N ASP A 330 -0.38 -4.38 13.75
CA ASP A 330 0.52 -5.22 12.97
C ASP A 330 0.13 -5.34 11.50
N GLY A 331 -0.96 -4.69 11.05
CA GLY A 331 -1.33 -4.72 9.65
C GLY A 331 -2.72 -4.21 9.33
N SER A 332 -3.05 -4.27 8.05
CA SER A 332 -4.37 -3.93 7.54
C SER A 332 -4.70 -4.74 6.29
N LEU A 333 -5.98 -4.90 6.02
CA LEU A 333 -6.52 -5.44 4.78
C LEU A 333 -7.72 -4.62 4.38
N ALA A 334 -7.80 -4.24 3.13
CA ALA A 334 -8.93 -3.51 2.56
C ALA A 334 -9.38 -4.13 1.24
N PHE A 335 -10.65 -3.99 0.97
CA PHE A 335 -11.25 -4.26 -0.33
C PHE A 335 -11.24 -2.97 -1.13
N THR A 336 -10.70 -3.03 -2.35
CA THR A 336 -10.64 -1.92 -3.31
C THR A 336 -11.56 -2.21 -4.48
N TYR A 337 -12.19 -1.18 -5.03
CA TYR A 337 -13.09 -1.32 -6.18
C TYR A 337 -13.18 0.01 -6.91
N GLY A 338 -13.49 -0.05 -8.19
CA GLY A 338 -13.66 1.17 -8.96
C GLY A 338 -14.06 0.93 -10.40
N TYR A 339 -14.23 2.05 -11.09
CA TYR A 339 -14.55 2.16 -12.50
C TYR A 339 -13.74 3.28 -13.11
N ASP A 340 -13.10 2.99 -14.25
CA ASP A 340 -12.36 3.94 -15.06
C ASP A 340 -12.99 4.05 -16.44
N TYR A 341 -13.24 5.27 -16.90
CA TYR A 341 -13.47 5.60 -18.29
C TYR A 341 -12.21 6.25 -18.84
N ARG A 342 -11.66 5.67 -19.93
CA ARG A 342 -10.47 6.20 -20.59
C ARG A 342 -10.80 6.58 -22.02
N ASP A 343 -10.41 7.79 -22.41
CA ASP A 343 -10.50 8.32 -23.77
C ASP A 343 -9.08 8.57 -24.28
N ILE A 344 -8.73 7.89 -25.37
CA ILE A 344 -7.37 7.85 -25.91
C ILE A 344 -7.41 8.26 -27.39
N LYS A 345 -6.59 9.25 -27.71
CA LYS A 345 -6.38 9.72 -29.08
C LYS A 345 -4.90 9.69 -29.42
N ASP A 346 -4.54 9.10 -30.53
CA ASP A 346 -3.21 9.07 -31.09
C ASP A 346 -3.19 9.64 -32.50
N GLU A 347 -2.12 10.31 -32.87
CA GLU A 347 -1.96 10.98 -34.17
C GLU A 347 -0.57 10.77 -34.76
N LEU A 348 -0.50 10.66 -36.08
CA LEU A 348 0.71 10.82 -36.88
C LEU A 348 0.53 12.07 -37.74
N THR A 349 0.88 13.22 -37.19
CA THR A 349 0.55 14.53 -37.76
C THR A 349 1.19 14.77 -39.13
N LYS A 350 2.37 14.18 -39.39
CA LYS A 350 3.04 14.26 -40.70
C LYS A 350 2.31 13.49 -41.80
N PHE A 351 1.45 12.56 -41.43
CA PHE A 351 0.70 11.70 -42.38
C PHE A 351 -0.81 11.99 -42.35
N ASN A 352 -1.26 12.96 -41.54
CA ASN A 352 -2.70 13.23 -41.32
C ASN A 352 -3.50 11.99 -40.93
N VAL A 353 -2.91 11.11 -40.11
CA VAL A 353 -3.55 9.91 -39.61
C VAL A 353 -3.80 10.08 -38.12
N SER A 354 -5.04 9.83 -37.71
CA SER A 354 -5.41 9.79 -36.29
C SER A 354 -6.33 8.62 -36.01
N TRP A 355 -6.27 8.12 -34.78
CA TRP A 355 -7.20 7.13 -34.31
C TRP A 355 -7.61 7.41 -32.87
N LYS A 356 -8.87 7.09 -32.59
CA LYS A 356 -9.49 7.26 -31.29
C LYS A 356 -10.07 5.97 -30.80
N LYS A 357 -9.96 5.74 -29.50
CA LYS A 357 -10.57 4.62 -28.81
C LYS A 357 -10.91 5.00 -27.40
N HIS A 358 -11.91 4.38 -26.82
CA HIS A 358 -12.19 4.51 -25.40
C HIS A 358 -12.34 3.15 -24.73
N SER A 359 -12.22 3.12 -23.41
CA SER A 359 -12.44 1.90 -22.64
C SER A 359 -13.22 2.17 -21.36
N HIS A 360 -14.04 1.19 -21.01
CA HIS A 360 -14.76 1.09 -19.75
C HIS A 360 -14.14 -0.03 -18.95
N VAL A 361 -13.60 0.24 -17.77
CA VAL A 361 -12.86 -0.75 -16.97
C VAL A 361 -13.40 -0.76 -15.54
N PHE A 362 -13.96 -1.89 -15.11
CA PHE A 362 -14.29 -2.16 -13.72
C PHE A 362 -13.15 -2.93 -13.08
N HIS A 363 -12.85 -2.61 -11.84
CA HIS A 363 -11.84 -3.33 -11.09
C HIS A 363 -12.26 -3.58 -9.64
N ALA A 364 -11.81 -4.70 -9.09
CA ALA A 364 -12.01 -5.06 -7.69
C ALA A 364 -10.81 -5.85 -7.19
N GLY A 365 -10.40 -5.59 -5.96
CA GLY A 365 -9.19 -6.19 -5.44
C GLY A 365 -9.08 -6.13 -3.92
N LEU A 366 -7.95 -6.63 -3.45
CA LEU A 366 -7.53 -6.58 -2.05
C LEU A 366 -6.18 -5.90 -1.97
N ASP A 367 -6.02 -4.97 -1.06
CA ASP A 367 -4.72 -4.43 -0.68
C ASP A 367 -4.48 -4.61 0.82
N GLY A 368 -3.25 -4.86 1.20
CA GLY A 368 -2.94 -5.05 2.59
C GLY A 368 -1.46 -4.96 2.92
N ILE A 369 -1.21 -4.87 4.21
CA ILE A 369 0.13 -4.92 4.77
C ILE A 369 0.11 -5.73 6.05
N GLN A 370 1.11 -6.60 6.22
CA GLN A 370 1.36 -7.34 7.44
C GLN A 370 2.75 -7.03 7.95
N ARG A 371 2.87 -6.73 9.25
CA ARG A 371 4.13 -6.39 9.90
C ARG A 371 4.43 -7.35 11.03
N GLY A 372 5.63 -7.91 11.02
CA GLY A 372 6.20 -8.68 12.11
C GLY A 372 7.36 -7.93 12.77
N PRO A 373 8.03 -8.53 13.76
CA PRO A 373 9.18 -7.91 14.44
C PRO A 373 10.34 -7.53 13.52
N LYS A 374 10.59 -8.33 12.48
CA LYS A 374 11.67 -8.13 11.49
C LYS A 374 11.18 -8.19 10.04
N THR A 375 9.90 -8.41 9.81
CA THR A 375 9.33 -8.64 8.48
C THR A 375 8.24 -7.63 8.21
N SER A 376 8.15 -7.13 6.98
CA SER A 376 7.00 -6.39 6.48
C SER A 376 6.64 -6.93 5.11
N VAL A 377 5.37 -7.27 4.91
CA VAL A 377 4.86 -7.72 3.61
C VAL A 377 3.70 -6.83 3.22
N GLN A 378 3.84 -6.15 2.11
CA GLN A 378 2.77 -5.40 1.46
C GLN A 378 2.33 -6.18 0.23
N TYR A 379 1.04 -6.26 -0.01
CA TYR A 379 0.47 -7.00 -1.13
C TYR A 379 -0.76 -6.30 -1.69
N ASN A 380 -0.93 -6.46 -3.00
CA ASN A 380 -2.11 -6.03 -3.73
C ASN A 380 -2.48 -7.14 -4.73
N ALA A 381 -3.76 -7.39 -4.92
CA ALA A 381 -4.25 -8.27 -5.97
C ALA A 381 -5.55 -7.69 -6.52
N THR A 382 -5.62 -7.47 -7.84
CA THR A 382 -6.76 -6.80 -8.48
C THR A 382 -7.18 -7.54 -9.74
N LEU A 383 -8.48 -7.74 -9.89
CA LEU A 383 -9.13 -8.21 -11.11
C LEU A 383 -9.70 -7.01 -11.85
N TYR A 384 -9.49 -6.98 -13.14
CA TYR A 384 -10.01 -5.99 -14.06
C TYR A 384 -10.89 -6.68 -15.11
N THR A 385 -12.02 -6.09 -15.41
CA THR A 385 -12.87 -6.47 -16.53
C THR A 385 -13.28 -5.21 -17.27
N GLY A 386 -13.10 -5.19 -18.58
CA GLY A 386 -13.32 -3.99 -19.35
C GLY A 386 -13.76 -4.27 -20.78
N THR A 387 -14.07 -3.19 -21.48
CA THR A 387 -14.41 -3.22 -22.91
C THR A 387 -13.66 -2.10 -23.61
N LEU A 388 -12.91 -2.43 -24.63
CA LEU A 388 -12.27 -1.49 -25.54
C LEU A 388 -13.16 -1.26 -26.75
N VAL A 389 -13.47 0.00 -27.02
CA VAL A 389 -14.30 0.45 -28.15
C VAL A 389 -13.47 1.36 -29.05
N PRO A 390 -13.20 0.97 -30.31
CA PRO A 390 -12.62 1.85 -31.31
C PRO A 390 -13.65 2.92 -31.73
N ASP A 391 -13.21 4.17 -31.86
CA ASP A 391 -14.05 5.33 -32.23
C ASP A 391 -13.72 5.88 -33.63
N SER A 392 -12.85 5.20 -34.37
CA SER A 392 -12.45 5.56 -35.74
C SER A 392 -12.09 4.32 -36.56
N ASP A 393 -12.21 4.39 -37.88
CA ASP A 393 -11.92 3.27 -38.79
C ASP A 393 -10.49 2.74 -38.64
N MET A 394 -9.52 3.60 -38.42
CA MET A 394 -8.15 3.20 -38.15
C MET A 394 -8.03 2.45 -36.82
N ALA A 395 -8.65 2.95 -35.74
CA ALA A 395 -8.68 2.26 -34.45
C ALA A 395 -9.38 0.91 -34.55
N GLU A 396 -10.49 0.82 -35.29
CA GLU A 396 -11.20 -0.43 -35.56
C GLU A 396 -10.30 -1.44 -36.27
N THR A 397 -9.57 -1.01 -37.31
CA THR A 397 -8.62 -1.83 -38.04
C THR A 397 -7.51 -2.35 -37.14
N LEU A 398 -6.89 -1.46 -36.36
CA LEU A 398 -5.80 -1.81 -35.42
C LEU A 398 -6.28 -2.79 -34.33
N ALA A 399 -7.44 -2.52 -33.73
CA ALA A 399 -8.00 -3.37 -32.69
C ALA A 399 -8.44 -4.75 -33.20
N THR A 400 -8.90 -4.81 -34.45
CA THR A 400 -9.25 -6.08 -35.11
C THR A 400 -8.02 -6.91 -35.45
N LEU A 401 -6.97 -6.28 -35.98
CA LEU A 401 -5.69 -6.95 -36.27
C LEU A 401 -5.01 -7.45 -34.99
N GLY A 402 -5.00 -6.65 -33.93
CA GLY A 402 -4.44 -7.02 -32.63
C GLY A 402 -5.35 -7.94 -31.80
N LYS A 403 -6.59 -8.21 -32.27
CA LYS A 403 -7.59 -8.97 -31.49
C LYS A 403 -7.87 -8.40 -30.11
N THR A 404 -7.85 -7.05 -30.00
CA THR A 404 -8.00 -6.32 -28.73
C THR A 404 -9.37 -5.64 -28.60
N LYS A 405 -10.18 -5.65 -29.66
CA LYS A 405 -11.52 -5.06 -29.65
C LYS A 405 -12.46 -5.83 -28.73
N GLY A 406 -13.25 -5.10 -27.97
CA GLY A 406 -14.34 -5.64 -27.17
C GLY A 406 -13.90 -6.00 -25.75
N HIS A 407 -14.50 -7.05 -25.22
CA HIS A 407 -14.32 -7.41 -23.81
C HIS A 407 -12.95 -8.01 -23.53
N PHE A 408 -12.36 -7.58 -22.40
CA PHE A 408 -11.14 -8.17 -21.86
C PHE A 408 -11.23 -8.36 -20.35
N THR A 409 -10.43 -9.31 -19.85
CA THR A 409 -10.27 -9.55 -18.41
C THR A 409 -8.80 -9.79 -18.11
N LYS A 410 -8.29 -9.16 -17.05
CA LYS A 410 -6.94 -9.40 -16.53
C LYS A 410 -6.91 -9.38 -15.02
N GLY A 411 -5.94 -10.08 -14.44
CA GLY A 411 -5.60 -10.01 -13.04
C GLY A 411 -4.16 -9.53 -12.84
N THR A 412 -3.94 -8.68 -11.85
CA THR A 412 -2.61 -8.25 -11.42
C THR A 412 -2.38 -8.63 -9.97
N ALA A 413 -1.13 -8.88 -9.61
CA ALA A 413 -0.72 -9.10 -8.24
C ALA A 413 0.67 -8.51 -8.00
N ASP A 414 0.82 -7.78 -6.89
CA ASP A 414 2.06 -7.18 -6.45
C ASP A 414 2.35 -7.57 -5.02
N VAL A 415 3.59 -7.91 -4.72
CA VAL A 415 4.06 -8.21 -3.37
C VAL A 415 5.40 -7.51 -3.17
N THR A 416 5.51 -6.79 -2.06
CA THR A 416 6.80 -6.27 -1.57
C THR A 416 7.03 -6.81 -0.17
N ALA A 417 8.06 -7.61 -0.02
CA ALA A 417 8.47 -8.18 1.27
C ALA A 417 9.83 -7.62 1.69
N VAL A 418 9.94 -7.19 2.93
CA VAL A 418 11.19 -6.73 3.54
C VAL A 418 11.48 -7.58 4.76
N GLN A 419 12.66 -8.21 4.80
CA GLN A 419 13.14 -9.02 5.91
C GLN A 419 14.39 -8.40 6.51
N GLY A 420 14.30 -7.90 7.74
CA GLY A 420 15.45 -7.44 8.51
C GLY A 420 16.32 -8.63 8.93
N LEU A 421 17.55 -8.64 8.51
CA LEU A 421 18.56 -9.65 8.89
C LEU A 421 19.19 -9.28 10.25
N ASN A 422 19.64 -8.05 10.37
CA ASN A 422 20.19 -7.48 11.59
C ASN A 422 19.89 -5.95 11.67
N LYS A 423 20.62 -5.21 12.50
CA LYS A 423 20.41 -3.76 12.68
C LYS A 423 20.72 -2.95 11.42
N ASN A 424 21.66 -3.41 10.61
CA ASN A 424 22.24 -2.67 9.48
C ASN A 424 21.84 -3.26 8.14
N PHE A 425 21.35 -4.48 8.07
CA PHE A 425 21.04 -5.16 6.81
C PHE A 425 19.60 -5.64 6.77
N ASP A 426 18.97 -5.46 5.63
CA ASP A 426 17.73 -6.12 5.25
C ASP A 426 17.77 -6.59 3.79
N VAL A 427 16.84 -7.48 3.46
CA VAL A 427 16.58 -7.95 2.10
C VAL A 427 15.18 -7.55 1.72
N MET A 428 15.04 -6.97 0.53
CA MET A 428 13.76 -6.64 -0.08
C MET A 428 13.52 -7.53 -1.30
N LEU A 429 12.34 -8.14 -1.36
CA LEU A 429 11.81 -8.85 -2.52
C LEU A 429 10.61 -8.07 -3.04
N LYS A 430 10.63 -7.72 -4.32
CA LYS A 430 9.47 -7.21 -5.06
C LYS A 430 9.07 -8.22 -6.13
N LEU A 431 7.80 -8.53 -6.24
CA LEU A 431 7.21 -9.35 -7.29
C LEU A 431 5.98 -8.64 -7.83
N SER A 432 5.89 -8.54 -9.15
CA SER A 432 4.71 -8.04 -9.86
C SER A 432 4.33 -9.02 -10.94
N GLY A 433 3.06 -9.29 -11.13
CA GLY A 433 2.56 -10.21 -12.13
C GLY A 433 1.26 -9.75 -12.76
N GLN A 434 1.08 -10.07 -14.04
CA GLN A 434 -0.15 -9.88 -14.79
C GLN A 434 -0.51 -11.15 -15.56
N LYS A 435 -1.78 -11.52 -15.51
CA LYS A 435 -2.38 -12.61 -16.27
C LYS A 435 -3.60 -12.09 -17.03
N ALA A 436 -3.68 -12.33 -18.33
CA ALA A 436 -4.78 -11.91 -19.18
C ALA A 436 -5.59 -13.10 -19.70
N ALA A 437 -6.89 -12.90 -19.92
CA ALA A 437 -7.75 -13.89 -20.56
C ALA A 437 -7.67 -13.79 -22.10
N ASN A 438 -7.47 -12.57 -22.61
CA ASN A 438 -7.49 -12.22 -24.03
C ASN A 438 -6.23 -11.40 -24.39
N ASN A 439 -6.03 -11.09 -25.67
CA ASN A 439 -5.09 -10.05 -26.06
C ASN A 439 -5.55 -8.71 -25.44
N LEU A 440 -4.61 -7.93 -24.99
CA LEU A 440 -4.86 -6.64 -24.39
C LEU A 440 -4.40 -5.51 -25.32
N ASP A 441 -5.09 -4.41 -25.24
CA ASP A 441 -4.58 -3.16 -25.80
C ASP A 441 -3.29 -2.75 -25.05
N SER A 442 -2.39 -2.06 -25.73
CA SER A 442 -1.12 -1.61 -25.14
C SER A 442 -1.27 -0.80 -23.86
N SER A 443 -2.38 -0.08 -23.71
CA SER A 443 -2.70 0.66 -22.49
C SER A 443 -2.95 -0.24 -21.26
N GLU A 444 -3.09 -1.55 -21.48
CA GLU A 444 -3.35 -2.56 -20.45
C GLU A 444 -2.18 -3.55 -20.26
N HIS A 445 -1.06 -3.39 -21.00
CA HIS A 445 0.10 -4.28 -20.94
C HIS A 445 0.87 -4.17 -19.62
N ILE A 446 1.58 -5.23 -19.26
CA ILE A 446 2.68 -5.17 -18.27
C ILE A 446 3.97 -4.79 -18.99
N TYR A 447 4.79 -3.96 -18.33
CA TYR A 447 6.08 -3.47 -18.83
C TYR A 447 7.21 -3.97 -17.94
N LEU A 448 8.31 -4.45 -18.53
CA LEU A 448 9.43 -5.02 -17.80
C LEU A 448 10.58 -4.04 -17.59
N GLY A 449 11.01 -3.31 -18.62
CA GLY A 449 12.18 -2.41 -18.54
C GLY A 449 11.87 -1.07 -17.86
N GLY A 450 12.90 -0.45 -17.32
CA GLY A 450 12.86 0.88 -16.74
C GLY A 450 13.29 0.96 -15.27
N ALA A 451 13.30 2.17 -14.75
CA ALA A 451 13.74 2.47 -13.39
C ALA A 451 12.96 1.72 -12.29
N ARG A 452 11.73 1.30 -12.57
CA ARG A 452 10.85 0.56 -11.65
C ARG A 452 10.72 -0.93 -12.00
N GLY A 453 11.32 -1.34 -13.10
CA GLY A 453 11.35 -2.70 -13.60
C GLY A 453 12.76 -3.29 -13.57
N VAL A 454 13.15 -3.93 -14.68
CA VAL A 454 14.51 -4.40 -14.90
C VAL A 454 15.37 -3.18 -15.26
N ARG A 455 16.05 -2.61 -14.27
CA ARG A 455 16.75 -1.31 -14.34
C ARG A 455 17.89 -1.25 -15.35
N ALA A 456 18.35 -2.39 -15.83
CA ALA A 456 19.39 -2.46 -16.87
C ALA A 456 18.86 -2.16 -18.28
N TYR A 457 17.56 -1.90 -18.44
CA TYR A 457 16.91 -1.63 -19.73
C TYR A 457 16.17 -0.29 -19.72
N PRO A 458 15.91 0.28 -20.91
CA PRO A 458 15.15 1.53 -21.01
C PRO A 458 13.73 1.41 -20.49
N GLN A 459 13.13 2.57 -20.22
CA GLN A 459 11.71 2.62 -19.85
C GLN A 459 10.86 2.10 -21.01
N GLY A 460 9.97 1.16 -20.71
CA GLY A 460 9.05 0.56 -21.70
C GLY A 460 9.63 -0.61 -22.50
N GLU A 461 10.89 -0.99 -22.31
CA GLU A 461 11.46 -2.17 -22.99
C GLU A 461 10.72 -3.43 -22.55
N ALA A 462 10.30 -4.24 -23.53
CA ALA A 462 9.52 -5.46 -23.37
C ALA A 462 8.19 -5.26 -22.63
N SER A 463 7.11 -5.32 -23.37
CA SER A 463 5.74 -5.25 -22.86
C SER A 463 4.88 -6.38 -23.44
N GLY A 464 3.77 -6.69 -22.79
CA GLY A 464 2.82 -7.68 -23.30
C GLY A 464 1.63 -7.93 -22.39
N ASP A 465 0.81 -8.87 -22.81
CA ASP A 465 -0.45 -9.22 -22.15
C ASP A 465 -0.26 -9.88 -20.78
N GLU A 466 0.76 -10.73 -20.68
CA GLU A 466 1.04 -11.52 -19.47
C GLU A 466 2.52 -11.42 -19.10
N GLY A 467 2.82 -11.39 -17.82
CA GLY A 467 4.21 -11.36 -17.40
C GLY A 467 4.40 -11.41 -15.90
N ILE A 468 5.66 -11.58 -15.55
CA ILE A 468 6.15 -11.53 -14.17
C ILE A 468 7.43 -10.71 -14.12
N LEU A 469 7.56 -9.88 -13.10
CA LEU A 469 8.72 -9.05 -12.80
C LEU A 469 9.12 -9.27 -11.36
N GLY A 470 10.41 -9.46 -11.11
CA GLY A 470 10.96 -9.63 -9.77
C GLY A 470 12.22 -8.81 -9.55
N THR A 471 12.37 -8.30 -8.34
CA THR A 471 13.57 -7.63 -7.83
C THR A 471 13.95 -8.24 -6.49
N LEU A 472 15.19 -8.65 -6.34
CA LEU A 472 15.81 -9.01 -5.07
C LEU A 472 16.90 -8.00 -4.76
N GLU A 473 16.78 -7.30 -3.62
CA GLU A 473 17.70 -6.22 -3.24
C GLU A 473 18.20 -6.42 -1.80
N LEU A 474 19.52 -6.50 -1.63
CA LEU A 474 20.19 -6.47 -0.33
C LEU A 474 20.56 -5.02 -0.01
N ARG A 475 20.15 -4.52 1.16
CA ARG A 475 20.35 -3.14 1.59
C ARG A 475 21.20 -3.07 2.85
N TYR A 476 22.14 -2.15 2.84
CA TYR A 476 22.97 -1.80 3.98
C TYR A 476 22.63 -0.40 4.48
N HIS A 477 22.05 -0.31 5.65
CA HIS A 477 21.77 0.94 6.36
C HIS A 477 23.06 1.41 7.03
N THR A 478 23.66 2.44 6.49
CA THR A 478 24.95 2.95 6.98
C THR A 478 24.79 3.65 8.36
N PRO A 479 25.89 3.90 9.07
CA PRO A 479 25.84 4.74 10.28
C PRO A 479 25.35 6.17 10.03
N VAL A 480 25.46 6.67 8.78
CA VAL A 480 24.92 7.97 8.40
C VAL A 480 23.41 7.87 8.28
N LYS A 481 22.71 8.60 9.15
CA LYS A 481 21.23 8.54 9.22
C LYS A 481 20.59 8.90 7.89
N GLY A 482 19.79 7.97 7.37
CA GLY A 482 19.05 8.13 6.11
C GLY A 482 19.83 7.69 4.87
N LEU A 483 21.11 7.30 4.99
CA LEU A 483 21.91 6.82 3.86
C LEU A 483 21.90 5.30 3.82
N THR A 484 21.49 4.74 2.68
CA THR A 484 21.44 3.29 2.42
C THR A 484 22.18 2.98 1.13
N LEU A 485 22.98 1.92 1.16
CA LEU A 485 23.62 1.32 -0.02
C LEU A 485 22.90 0.03 -0.36
N SER A 486 22.78 -0.29 -1.63
CA SER A 486 22.13 -1.52 -2.06
C SER A 486 22.83 -2.19 -3.23
N THR A 487 22.64 -3.51 -3.32
CA THR A 487 22.90 -4.29 -4.53
C THR A 487 21.67 -5.10 -4.85
N TYR A 488 21.41 -5.28 -6.15
CA TYR A 488 20.17 -5.91 -6.58
C TYR A 488 20.30 -6.74 -7.84
N PHE A 489 19.35 -7.65 -7.98
CA PHE A 489 19.10 -8.42 -9.18
C PHE A 489 17.65 -8.23 -9.61
N ASP A 490 17.46 -7.84 -10.87
CA ASP A 490 16.15 -7.68 -11.50
C ASP A 490 15.98 -8.72 -12.59
N ALA A 491 14.80 -9.32 -12.68
CA ALA A 491 14.44 -10.23 -13.75
C ALA A 491 12.95 -10.10 -14.09
N GLY A 492 12.64 -10.21 -15.37
CA GLY A 492 11.26 -10.22 -15.84
C GLY A 492 11.10 -11.08 -17.08
N HIS A 493 9.93 -11.65 -17.21
CA HIS A 493 9.50 -12.41 -18.39
C HIS A 493 8.11 -11.94 -18.80
N VAL A 494 7.93 -11.69 -20.09
CA VAL A 494 6.65 -11.26 -20.67
C VAL A 494 6.30 -12.12 -21.87
N ARG A 495 5.02 -12.45 -21.99
CA ARG A 495 4.39 -12.97 -23.21
C ARG A 495 3.77 -11.79 -23.94
N ILE A 496 4.22 -11.55 -25.19
CA ILE A 496 3.89 -10.35 -25.95
C ILE A 496 2.42 -10.33 -26.29
N GLU A 497 1.94 -11.39 -26.92
CA GLU A 497 0.53 -11.56 -27.30
C GLU A 497 -0.02 -12.88 -26.78
N LYS A 498 -1.19 -12.84 -26.18
CA LYS A 498 -1.86 -14.01 -25.62
C LYS A 498 -2.19 -15.05 -26.68
N SER A 499 -2.70 -14.61 -27.84
CA SER A 499 -3.16 -15.49 -28.91
C SER A 499 -2.06 -15.96 -29.84
N GLU A 500 -1.08 -15.10 -30.16
CA GLU A 500 -0.05 -15.40 -31.18
C GLU A 500 1.30 -15.80 -30.60
N GLY A 501 1.48 -15.57 -29.29
CA GLY A 501 2.70 -15.94 -28.58
C GLY A 501 3.78 -14.86 -28.67
N GLY A 502 5.03 -15.29 -28.76
CA GLY A 502 6.17 -14.41 -28.57
C GLY A 502 6.43 -14.15 -27.10
N SER A 503 7.69 -14.08 -26.72
CA SER A 503 8.08 -13.75 -25.34
C SER A 503 9.41 -13.05 -25.30
N MET A 504 9.61 -12.25 -24.25
CA MET A 504 10.88 -11.60 -23.94
C MET A 504 11.24 -11.81 -22.48
N THR A 505 12.53 -11.96 -22.22
CA THR A 505 13.08 -12.09 -20.87
C THR A 505 14.18 -11.07 -20.69
N LEU A 506 14.03 -10.24 -19.68
CA LEU A 506 15.02 -9.23 -19.29
C LEU A 506 15.66 -9.63 -17.95
N LYS A 507 16.98 -9.45 -17.84
CA LYS A 507 17.73 -9.69 -16.59
C LYS A 507 18.80 -8.63 -16.41
N GLY A 508 19.02 -8.22 -15.19
CA GLY A 508 20.08 -7.27 -14.86
C GLY A 508 20.47 -7.33 -13.39
N TRP A 509 21.61 -6.77 -13.08
CA TRP A 509 22.08 -6.55 -11.73
C TRP A 509 22.53 -5.10 -11.58
N GLY A 510 22.62 -4.63 -10.38
CA GLY A 510 23.09 -3.28 -10.15
C GLY A 510 23.40 -2.95 -8.71
N VAL A 511 23.82 -1.73 -8.52
CA VAL A 511 24.10 -1.13 -7.22
C VAL A 511 23.36 0.19 -7.10
N GLY A 512 22.95 0.53 -5.90
CA GLY A 512 22.22 1.75 -5.63
C GLY A 512 22.73 2.46 -4.39
N VAL A 513 22.57 3.75 -4.35
CA VAL A 513 22.74 4.59 -3.17
C VAL A 513 21.49 5.44 -3.01
N SER A 514 20.94 5.46 -1.82
CA SER A 514 19.79 6.30 -1.51
C SER A 514 19.99 7.06 -0.21
N TYR A 515 19.43 8.25 -0.19
CA TYR A 515 19.37 9.11 0.98
C TYR A 515 17.94 9.56 1.19
N SER A 516 17.40 9.35 2.39
CA SER A 516 16.03 9.76 2.68
C SER A 516 15.88 10.22 4.13
N ARG A 517 15.25 11.37 4.30
CA ARG A 517 14.73 11.86 5.57
C ARG A 517 13.21 12.01 5.47
N PRO A 518 12.44 11.46 6.40
CA PRO A 518 10.99 11.64 6.43
C PRO A 518 10.63 13.14 6.42
N ASN A 519 9.67 13.53 5.56
CA ASN A 519 9.20 14.93 5.40
C ASN A 519 10.29 15.96 5.05
N ASP A 520 11.35 15.54 4.37
CA ASP A 520 12.47 16.39 3.97
C ASP A 520 13.06 15.91 2.63
N TRP A 521 14.35 15.93 2.44
CA TRP A 521 15.04 15.54 1.24
C TRP A 521 15.08 14.03 1.03
N PHE A 522 14.95 13.62 -0.22
CA PHE A 522 15.22 12.27 -0.67
C PHE A 522 15.98 12.29 -2.00
N ALA A 523 16.84 11.30 -2.19
CA ALA A 523 17.54 11.06 -3.44
C ALA A 523 17.87 9.57 -3.58
N ARG A 524 17.83 9.07 -4.81
CA ARG A 524 18.30 7.72 -5.14
C ARG A 524 19.07 7.78 -6.47
N PHE A 525 20.16 7.05 -6.53
CA PHE A 525 20.94 6.79 -7.72
C PHE A 525 21.16 5.30 -7.86
N ASP A 526 20.90 4.76 -9.05
CA ASP A 526 21.11 3.35 -9.40
C ASP A 526 22.01 3.25 -10.63
N TYR A 527 22.97 2.33 -10.58
CA TYR A 527 23.70 1.83 -11.73
C TYR A 527 23.30 0.38 -11.99
N ALA A 528 22.88 0.08 -13.20
CA ALA A 528 22.42 -1.24 -13.60
C ALA A 528 23.11 -1.73 -14.86
N ARG A 529 23.35 -3.05 -14.95
CA ARG A 529 23.98 -3.72 -16.09
C ARG A 529 23.20 -4.97 -16.50
N ARG A 530 23.06 -5.16 -17.80
CA ARG A 530 22.37 -6.34 -18.38
C ARG A 530 23.09 -7.64 -18.15
N ILE A 531 22.31 -8.71 -18.04
CA ILE A 531 22.74 -10.10 -18.08
C ILE A 531 22.06 -10.74 -19.30
N GLY A 532 22.83 -11.37 -20.18
CA GLY A 532 22.34 -12.06 -21.37
C GLY A 532 22.66 -11.38 -22.70
N SER A 533 22.01 -11.83 -23.78
CA SER A 533 22.19 -11.35 -25.14
C SER A 533 21.39 -10.09 -25.43
N ASP A 534 21.78 -9.34 -26.48
CA ASP A 534 21.17 -8.07 -26.90
C ASP A 534 20.29 -8.24 -28.16
N VAL A 535 19.61 -9.38 -28.27
CA VAL A 535 18.78 -9.69 -29.46
C VAL A 535 17.41 -9.01 -29.34
N ASN A 536 16.97 -8.35 -30.43
CA ASN A 536 15.67 -7.69 -30.54
C ASN A 536 15.38 -6.55 -29.54
N MET A 537 16.40 -5.75 -29.23
CA MET A 537 16.25 -4.58 -28.37
C MET A 537 15.92 -3.31 -29.16
N SER A 538 15.25 -2.35 -28.51
CA SER A 538 14.99 -1.02 -29.07
C SER A 538 16.30 -0.21 -29.27
N ASP A 539 16.22 0.86 -30.04
CA ASP A 539 17.37 1.74 -30.28
C ASP A 539 17.87 2.43 -29.01
N ASP A 540 16.98 2.79 -28.09
CA ASP A 540 17.35 3.30 -26.75
C ASP A 540 18.08 2.23 -25.90
N ALA A 541 17.95 0.96 -26.26
CA ALA A 541 18.58 -0.17 -25.58
C ALA A 541 19.99 -0.53 -26.07
N LYS A 542 20.66 0.28 -26.87
CA LYS A 542 22.04 0.02 -27.38
C LYS A 542 23.08 -0.14 -26.27
N SER A 543 22.95 0.61 -25.18
CA SER A 543 23.86 0.48 -24.04
C SER A 543 23.48 -0.69 -23.16
N ARG A 544 24.47 -1.51 -22.76
CA ARG A 544 24.28 -2.61 -21.80
C ARG A 544 24.21 -2.15 -20.34
N GLN A 545 24.34 -0.87 -20.08
CA GLN A 545 24.32 -0.28 -18.75
C GLN A 545 23.44 0.96 -18.72
N ARG A 546 22.82 1.21 -17.57
CA ARG A 546 21.99 2.37 -17.33
C ARG A 546 22.22 2.98 -15.96
N MET A 547 21.98 4.26 -15.89
CA MET A 547 21.99 5.04 -14.66
C MET A 547 20.65 5.71 -14.49
N TRP A 548 20.08 5.56 -13.29
CA TRP A 548 18.81 6.17 -12.92
C TRP A 548 19.02 7.08 -11.73
N PHE A 549 18.32 8.19 -11.70
CA PHE A 549 18.28 9.04 -10.53
C PHE A 549 16.89 9.62 -10.30
N ILE A 550 16.59 9.86 -9.05
CA ILE A 550 15.49 10.70 -8.58
C ILE A 550 16.00 11.50 -7.39
N ALA A 551 15.60 12.76 -7.30
CA ALA A 551 15.86 13.61 -6.14
C ALA A 551 14.67 14.54 -5.93
N GLY A 552 14.37 14.84 -4.68
CA GLY A 552 13.25 15.72 -4.36
C GLY A 552 13.19 16.13 -2.90
N LYS A 553 12.19 16.95 -2.60
CA LYS A 553 11.94 17.46 -1.25
C LYS A 553 10.46 17.46 -0.94
N VAL A 554 10.14 17.11 0.30
CA VAL A 554 8.80 17.17 0.90
C VAL A 554 8.71 18.41 1.79
N PHE A 555 7.63 19.22 1.63
CA PHE A 555 7.37 20.45 2.38
C PHE A 555 6.17 20.31 3.29
#